data_e65a171f15fd6e756fabe702e007e980
#
_entry.id   e65a171f15fd6e756fabe702e007e980
#
_cell.length_a   1.000
_cell.length_b   1.000
_cell.length_c   1.000
_cell.angle_alpha   90.00
_cell.angle_beta   90.00
_cell.angle_gamma   90.00
#
_symmetry.space_group_name_H-M   'P 1'
#
loop_
_entity.id
_entity.type
_entity.pdbx_description
1 polymer ?
#
loop_
_entity_poly.entity_id
_entity_poly.type
_entity_poly.pdbx_seq_one_letter_code
_entity_poly.pdbx_strand_id
1 'polypeptide(L)'
;VLRLRTISGCSTCGTCPQFSIITASNSPKAVLLTACARSVGIPAQLGFSDVRNHLSTQKLLDLLETDVFMWHGYSVLYLEGKWVKATPAFNIEMCTRFGVKPLGFNGVDDSFMHEFNEQDKKHMEYLTDYGFFADLPHERIITSLKSSYPKFFALVENNKSIKDSF
;
A
#
# COMPACT_ATOMS: atom_id res chain seq x y z
N VAL A 1 15.15 19.84 -0.89
CA VAL A 1 14.73 18.92 0.18
C VAL A 1 13.23 19.09 0.35
N LEU A 2 12.44 18.26 -0.33
CA LEU A 2 10.98 18.25 -0.15
C LEU A 2 10.66 17.57 1.20
N ARG A 3 10.34 18.37 2.21
CA ARG A 3 9.66 17.86 3.41
C ARG A 3 8.19 17.61 3.03
N LEU A 4 7.83 16.35 2.82
CA LEU A 4 6.43 15.94 2.80
C LEU A 4 5.84 16.17 4.21
N ARG A 5 5.16 17.31 4.37
CA ARG A 5 4.28 17.51 5.55
C ARG A 5 3.12 16.53 5.40
N THR A 6 2.92 15.74 6.42
CA THR A 6 1.74 14.89 6.59
C THR A 6 0.49 15.73 6.36
N ILE A 7 -0.28 15.41 5.33
CA ILE A 7 -1.62 15.94 5.18
C ILE A 7 -2.51 15.15 6.14
N SER A 8 -2.59 15.63 7.37
CA SER A 8 -3.60 15.22 8.32
C SER A 8 -4.86 16.04 8.04
N GLY A 9 -5.95 15.37 7.69
CA GLY A 9 -7.27 15.95 7.74
C GLY A 9 -8.01 16.03 6.42
N CYS A 10 -8.65 14.95 6.03
CA CYS A 10 -9.93 15.01 5.38
C CYS A 10 -10.94 14.26 6.27
N SER A 11 -11.58 15.01 7.17
CA SER A 11 -12.56 14.49 8.14
C SER A 11 -13.98 14.39 7.58
N THR A 12 -14.19 14.49 6.26
CA THR A 12 -15.53 14.61 5.68
C THR A 12 -15.91 13.54 4.66
N CYS A 13 -15.16 12.46 4.52
CA CYS A 13 -15.60 11.32 3.70
C CYS A 13 -15.77 10.05 4.55
N GLY A 14 -16.68 10.11 5.52
CA GLY A 14 -16.96 9.05 6.51
C GLY A 14 -17.83 7.89 6.00
N THR A 15 -18.05 7.70 4.69
CA THR A 15 -19.10 6.78 4.23
C THR A 15 -18.77 5.91 3.02
N CYS A 16 -17.49 5.60 2.74
CA CYS A 16 -17.19 4.60 1.72
C CYS A 16 -16.48 3.39 2.35
N PRO A 17 -17.18 2.25 2.57
CA PRO A 17 -16.57 1.03 3.11
C PRO A 17 -15.43 0.50 2.24
N GLN A 18 -15.48 0.75 0.93
CA GLN A 18 -14.40 0.42 0.00
C GLN A 18 -13.12 1.23 0.27
N PHE A 19 -13.24 2.43 0.85
CA PHE A 19 -12.10 3.28 1.19
C PHE A 19 -11.30 2.75 2.39
N SER A 20 -11.96 2.06 3.34
CA SER A 20 -11.30 1.48 4.52
C SER A 20 -10.33 0.35 4.19
N ILE A 21 -10.63 -0.43 3.15
CA ILE A 21 -9.77 -1.55 2.69
C ILE A 21 -8.56 -1.02 1.93
N ILE A 22 -8.82 -0.03 1.10
CA ILE A 22 -7.80 0.65 0.32
C ILE A 22 -6.82 1.38 1.25
N THR A 23 -7.24 1.89 2.40
CA THR A 23 -6.36 2.57 3.37
C THR A 23 -5.44 1.62 4.14
N ALA A 24 -5.77 0.35 4.28
CA ALA A 24 -4.87 -0.66 4.86
C ALA A 24 -3.78 -1.12 3.86
N SER A 25 -4.02 -0.96 2.56
CA SER A 25 -3.07 -1.24 1.49
C SER A 25 -2.18 -0.01 1.21
N ASN A 26 -0.93 -0.21 0.84
CA ASN A 26 -0.06 0.87 0.39
C ASN A 26 -0.41 1.41 -1.01
N SER A 27 -1.26 0.70 -1.75
CA SER A 27 -1.63 1.06 -3.12
C SER A 27 -2.25 2.45 -3.25
N PRO A 28 -3.19 2.92 -2.40
CA PRO A 28 -3.70 4.28 -2.48
C PRO A 28 -2.67 5.36 -2.19
N LYS A 29 -1.75 5.09 -1.28
CA LYS A 29 -0.66 6.02 -0.98
C LYS A 29 0.29 6.14 -2.18
N ALA A 30 0.59 5.03 -2.85
CA ALA A 30 1.38 5.01 -4.07
C ALA A 30 0.67 5.76 -5.21
N VAL A 31 -0.63 5.56 -5.40
CA VAL A 31 -1.44 6.29 -6.39
C VAL A 31 -1.40 7.79 -6.11
N LEU A 32 -1.61 8.20 -4.86
CA LEU A 32 -1.54 9.61 -4.48
C LEU A 32 -0.15 10.20 -4.71
N LEU A 33 0.92 9.52 -4.30
CA LEU A 33 2.29 9.98 -4.52
C LEU A 33 2.61 10.11 -6.01
N THR A 34 2.21 9.13 -6.82
CA THR A 34 2.39 9.16 -8.27
C THR A 34 1.63 10.33 -8.91
N ALA A 35 0.38 10.58 -8.49
CA ALA A 35 -0.41 11.71 -8.97
C ALA A 35 0.22 13.05 -8.58
N CYS A 36 0.67 13.20 -7.33
CA CYS A 36 1.36 14.40 -6.86
C CYS A 36 2.68 14.65 -7.62
N ALA A 37 3.47 13.60 -7.88
CA ALA A 37 4.69 13.71 -8.65
C ALA A 37 4.42 14.23 -10.08
N ARG A 38 3.43 13.63 -10.76
CA ARG A 38 3.02 14.04 -12.11
C ARG A 38 2.50 15.48 -12.15
N SER A 39 1.76 15.92 -11.13
CA SER A 39 1.22 17.29 -11.06
C SER A 39 2.30 18.38 -11.00
N VAL A 40 3.50 18.04 -10.55
CA VAL A 40 4.67 18.94 -10.53
C VAL A 40 5.68 18.62 -11.64
N GLY A 41 5.28 17.85 -12.65
CA GLY A 41 6.11 17.57 -13.84
C GLY A 41 7.15 16.47 -13.66
N ILE A 42 7.11 15.68 -12.57
CA ILE A 42 7.98 14.53 -12.38
C ILE A 42 7.35 13.31 -13.07
N PRO A 43 7.99 12.71 -14.08
CA PRO A 43 7.50 11.46 -14.67
C PRO A 43 7.44 10.37 -13.59
N ALA A 44 6.30 9.70 -13.50
CA ALA A 44 6.07 8.69 -12.47
C ALA A 44 5.18 7.56 -12.98
N GLN A 45 5.39 6.36 -12.45
CA GLN A 45 4.64 5.15 -12.74
C GLN A 45 4.20 4.48 -11.44
N LEU A 46 3.21 3.60 -11.52
CA LEU A 46 2.80 2.73 -10.44
C LEU A 46 3.50 1.38 -10.60
N GLY A 47 4.01 0.85 -9.52
CA GLY A 47 4.51 -0.52 -9.45
C GLY A 47 3.69 -1.33 -8.46
N PHE A 48 3.59 -2.64 -8.68
CA PHE A 48 2.87 -3.54 -7.79
C PHE A 48 3.62 -4.85 -7.61
N SER A 49 3.59 -5.36 -6.37
CA SER A 49 4.16 -6.66 -6.00
C SER A 49 3.26 -7.37 -5.00
N ASP A 50 3.34 -8.70 -4.96
CA ASP A 50 2.82 -9.45 -3.84
C ASP A 50 3.90 -9.52 -2.76
N VAL A 51 3.49 -9.31 -1.52
CA VAL A 51 4.40 -9.34 -0.38
C VAL A 51 3.82 -10.22 0.73
N ARG A 52 4.69 -11.00 1.37
CA ARG A 52 4.36 -11.69 2.61
C ARG A 52 4.78 -10.84 3.79
N ASN A 53 3.86 -10.59 4.72
CA ASN A 53 4.14 -9.84 5.93
C ASN A 53 4.17 -10.78 7.15
N HIS A 54 5.36 -11.08 7.62
CA HIS A 54 5.58 -11.98 8.76
C HIS A 54 5.20 -11.37 10.13
N LEU A 55 4.94 -10.05 10.18
CA LEU A 55 4.54 -9.32 11.38
C LEU A 55 3.04 -8.97 11.40
N SER A 56 2.24 -9.65 10.58
CA SER A 56 0.80 -9.45 10.52
C SER A 56 0.13 -9.84 11.84
N THR A 57 -0.89 -9.08 12.23
CA THR A 57 -1.69 -9.42 13.40
C THR A 57 -2.57 -10.65 13.13
N GLN A 58 -2.82 -11.49 14.15
CA GLN A 58 -3.68 -12.67 14.02
C GLN A 58 -5.06 -12.30 13.46
N LYS A 59 -5.66 -11.20 13.95
CA LYS A 59 -6.95 -10.70 13.44
C LYS A 59 -6.95 -10.47 11.92
N LEU A 60 -5.86 -9.96 11.37
CA LEU A 60 -5.75 -9.72 9.93
C LEU A 60 -5.54 -11.02 9.16
N LEU A 61 -4.75 -11.95 9.70
CA LEU A 61 -4.58 -13.29 9.13
C LEU A 61 -5.90 -14.07 9.10
N ASP A 62 -6.68 -14.03 10.18
CA ASP A 62 -8.01 -14.68 10.26
C ASP A 62 -9.01 -14.08 9.27
N LEU A 63 -8.87 -12.78 8.95
CA LEU A 63 -9.73 -12.07 8.02
C LEU A 63 -9.38 -12.37 6.57
N LEU A 64 -8.10 -12.35 6.23
CA LEU A 64 -7.61 -12.56 4.86
C LEU A 64 -7.38 -14.05 4.53
N GLU A 65 -7.27 -14.91 5.56
CA GLU A 65 -6.94 -16.33 5.46
C GLU A 65 -5.59 -16.61 4.79
N THR A 66 -4.70 -15.60 4.78
CA THR A 66 -3.36 -15.66 4.22
C THR A 66 -2.46 -14.59 4.81
N ASP A 67 -1.15 -14.81 4.79
CA ASP A 67 -0.11 -13.85 5.14
C ASP A 67 0.43 -13.06 3.94
N VAL A 68 -0.09 -13.36 2.73
CA VAL A 68 0.31 -12.72 1.48
C VAL A 68 -0.62 -11.53 1.20
N PHE A 69 -0.02 -10.36 1.00
CA PHE A 69 -0.70 -9.13 0.62
C PHE A 69 -0.48 -8.88 -0.86
N MET A 70 -1.53 -9.14 -1.64
CA MET A 70 -1.49 -8.99 -3.08
C MET A 70 -1.56 -7.53 -3.51
N TRP A 71 -0.93 -7.23 -4.64
CA TRP A 71 -0.96 -5.91 -5.26
C TRP A 71 -0.48 -4.79 -4.34
N HIS A 72 0.57 -5.07 -3.56
CA HIS A 72 1.25 -4.06 -2.75
C HIS A 72 1.84 -2.98 -3.66
N GLY A 73 1.31 -1.75 -3.55
CA GLY A 73 1.65 -0.66 -4.45
C GLY A 73 2.85 0.15 -4.00
N TYR A 74 3.66 0.57 -4.97
CA TYR A 74 4.73 1.55 -4.81
C TYR A 74 4.76 2.50 -6.01
N SER A 75 5.41 3.64 -5.84
CA SER A 75 5.63 4.61 -6.92
C SER A 75 7.02 4.45 -7.51
N VAL A 76 7.16 4.69 -8.81
CA VAL A 76 8.45 4.74 -9.49
C VAL A 76 8.57 6.13 -10.09
N LEU A 77 9.55 6.90 -9.63
CA LEU A 77 9.75 8.31 -9.97
C LEU A 77 10.98 8.47 -10.84
N TYR A 78 10.90 9.29 -11.89
CA TYR A 78 12.06 9.63 -12.70
C TYR A 78 12.75 10.87 -12.14
N LEU A 79 13.87 10.66 -11.45
CA LEU A 79 14.61 11.70 -10.75
C LEU A 79 16.06 11.71 -11.25
N GLU A 80 16.56 12.88 -11.61
CA GLU A 80 17.96 13.10 -12.01
C GLU A 80 18.48 12.09 -13.06
N GLY A 81 17.63 11.75 -14.04
CA GLY A 81 18.01 10.87 -15.16
C GLY A 81 17.82 9.37 -14.90
N LYS A 82 17.27 8.96 -13.76
CA LYS A 82 17.01 7.55 -13.42
C LYS A 82 15.63 7.33 -12.78
N TRP A 83 15.13 6.12 -12.92
CA TRP A 83 13.93 5.66 -12.23
C TRP A 83 14.29 5.19 -10.82
N VAL A 84 13.58 5.69 -9.82
CA VAL A 84 13.79 5.37 -8.40
C VAL A 84 12.46 4.93 -7.79
N LYS A 85 12.45 3.80 -7.08
CA LYS A 85 11.28 3.27 -6.41
C LYS A 85 11.06 3.94 -5.06
N ALA A 86 9.80 4.33 -4.78
CA ALA A 86 9.39 4.93 -3.52
C ALA A 86 8.17 4.19 -2.97
N THR A 87 8.33 3.54 -1.83
CA THR A 87 7.25 2.81 -1.16
C THR A 87 6.70 3.63 0.00
N PRO A 88 5.54 4.31 -0.15
CA PRO A 88 4.92 5.08 0.93
C PRO A 88 4.22 4.14 1.91
N ALA A 89 5.02 3.41 2.69
CA ALA A 89 4.55 2.33 3.54
C ALA A 89 3.97 2.81 4.89
N PHE A 90 4.60 2.43 5.99
CA PHE A 90 4.13 2.73 7.33
C PHE A 90 4.47 4.17 7.74
N ASN A 91 3.58 4.79 8.52
CA ASN A 91 3.93 6.01 9.23
C ASN A 91 4.87 5.69 10.41
N ILE A 92 5.47 6.73 10.99
CA ILE A 92 6.46 6.58 12.08
C ILE A 92 5.85 5.86 13.29
N GLU A 93 4.58 6.12 13.63
CA GLU A 93 3.89 5.48 14.75
C GLU A 93 3.74 3.97 14.54
N MET A 94 3.39 3.55 13.32
CA MET A 94 3.33 2.13 12.98
C MET A 94 4.72 1.50 12.99
N CYS A 95 5.74 2.19 12.49
CA CYS A 95 7.12 1.69 12.55
C CYS A 95 7.55 1.42 13.99
N THR A 96 7.31 2.37 14.88
CA THR A 96 7.61 2.22 16.32
C THR A 96 6.84 1.06 16.94
N ARG A 97 5.54 0.94 16.63
CA ARG A 97 4.68 -0.14 17.16
C ARG A 97 5.14 -1.53 16.76
N PHE A 98 5.64 -1.69 15.53
CA PHE A 98 6.07 -2.98 14.98
C PHE A 98 7.59 -3.22 15.11
N GLY A 99 8.34 -2.28 15.70
CA GLY A 99 9.81 -2.38 15.79
C GLY A 99 10.48 -2.42 14.42
N VAL A 100 9.93 -1.68 13.46
CA VAL A 100 10.43 -1.61 12.08
C VAL A 100 11.09 -0.26 11.86
N LYS A 101 12.27 -0.24 11.27
CA LYS A 101 12.95 0.99 10.92
C LYS A 101 12.14 1.80 9.91
N PRO A 102 11.90 3.11 10.14
CA PRO A 102 11.22 3.96 9.16
C PRO A 102 11.93 3.94 7.81
N LEU A 103 11.14 3.85 6.75
CA LEU A 103 11.67 3.93 5.39
C LEU A 103 12.03 5.38 5.06
N GLY A 104 13.32 5.62 4.80
CA GLY A 104 13.80 6.89 4.27
C GLY A 104 13.69 6.92 2.75
N PHE A 105 13.44 8.09 2.18
CA PHE A 105 13.55 8.33 0.75
C PHE A 105 14.45 9.53 0.48
N ASN A 106 15.57 9.28 -0.17
CA ASN A 106 16.59 10.30 -0.48
C ASN A 106 16.50 10.80 -1.94
N GLY A 107 15.63 10.21 -2.76
CA GLY A 107 15.49 10.53 -4.18
C GLY A 107 16.59 9.95 -5.09
N VAL A 108 17.52 9.20 -4.53
CA VAL A 108 18.67 8.63 -5.24
C VAL A 108 18.60 7.11 -5.27
N ASP A 109 18.32 6.48 -4.13
CA ASP A 109 18.26 5.04 -3.99
C ASP A 109 16.81 4.55 -3.90
N ASP A 110 16.60 3.31 -4.32
CA ASP A 110 15.30 2.66 -4.19
C ASP A 110 14.91 2.53 -2.72
N SER A 111 13.70 2.98 -2.38
CA SER A 111 13.13 2.85 -1.04
C SER A 111 12.15 1.69 -1.03
N PHE A 112 12.63 0.53 -0.59
CA PHE A 112 11.83 -0.68 -0.38
C PHE A 112 11.60 -0.96 1.10
N MET A 113 10.56 -1.71 1.40
CA MET A 113 10.35 -2.18 2.76
C MET A 113 11.48 -3.12 3.18
N HIS A 114 11.93 -2.93 4.42
CA HIS A 114 13.01 -3.75 4.98
C HIS A 114 12.59 -5.21 5.08
N GLU A 115 13.49 -6.10 4.70
CA GLU A 115 13.28 -7.54 4.80
C GLU A 115 13.25 -8.00 6.26
N PHE A 116 14.01 -7.35 7.12
CA PHE A 116 14.09 -7.64 8.56
C PHE A 116 13.71 -6.43 9.40
N ASN A 117 13.13 -6.68 10.57
CA ASN A 117 12.90 -5.63 11.57
C ASN A 117 14.17 -5.36 12.39
N GLU A 118 14.10 -4.42 13.37
CA GLU A 118 15.22 -4.06 14.25
C GLU A 118 15.69 -5.20 15.16
N GLN A 119 14.96 -6.31 15.25
CA GLN A 119 15.24 -7.49 16.03
C GLN A 119 15.69 -8.69 15.16
N ASP A 120 16.11 -8.43 13.93
CA ASP A 120 16.49 -9.46 12.92
C ASP A 120 15.39 -10.50 12.62
N LYS A 121 14.11 -10.15 12.91
CA LYS A 121 12.99 -10.99 12.52
C LYS A 121 12.55 -10.63 11.10
N LYS A 122 12.28 -11.65 10.30
CA LYS A 122 11.77 -11.46 8.94
C LYS A 122 10.49 -10.64 8.98
N HIS A 123 10.43 -9.57 8.20
CA HIS A 123 9.31 -8.62 8.16
C HIS A 123 8.58 -8.72 6.84
N MET A 124 9.20 -8.30 5.73
CA MET A 124 8.59 -8.31 4.41
C MET A 124 9.38 -9.17 3.44
N GLU A 125 8.64 -9.97 2.69
CA GLU A 125 9.20 -10.81 1.63
C GLU A 125 8.45 -10.51 0.33
N TYR A 126 9.17 -10.05 -0.70
CA TYR A 126 8.62 -9.84 -2.03
C TYR A 126 8.52 -11.18 -2.76
N LEU A 127 7.31 -11.54 -3.21
CA LEU A 127 7.04 -12.83 -3.84
C LEU A 127 6.93 -12.71 -5.35
N THR A 128 6.11 -11.76 -5.82
CA THR A 128 5.81 -11.56 -7.24
C THR A 128 5.94 -10.08 -7.55
N ASP A 129 6.61 -9.73 -8.64
CA ASP A 129 6.62 -8.37 -9.18
C ASP A 129 5.77 -8.34 -10.45
N TYR A 130 4.73 -7.50 -10.46
CA TYR A 130 3.84 -7.32 -11.61
C TYR A 130 4.37 -6.30 -12.62
N GLY A 131 5.52 -5.66 -12.33
CA GLY A 131 6.10 -4.60 -13.13
C GLY A 131 5.42 -3.24 -12.95
N PHE A 132 5.56 -2.39 -13.97
CA PHE A 132 5.17 -0.99 -13.90
C PHE A 132 3.97 -0.70 -14.79
N PHE A 133 3.11 0.21 -14.33
CA PHE A 133 1.88 0.60 -15.00
C PHE A 133 1.84 2.13 -15.13
N ALA A 134 1.44 2.58 -16.32
CA ALA A 134 1.21 4.01 -16.54
C ALA A 134 0.00 4.52 -15.75
N ASP A 135 -1.00 3.66 -15.51
CA ASP A 135 -2.20 3.97 -14.74
C ASP A 135 -2.59 2.80 -13.86
N LEU A 136 -3.55 3.00 -12.94
CA LEU A 136 -4.03 1.99 -12.01
C LEU A 136 -4.77 0.86 -12.76
N PRO A 137 -4.28 -0.39 -12.75
CA PRO A 137 -4.97 -1.52 -13.38
C PRO A 137 -6.11 -2.03 -12.48
N HIS A 138 -7.10 -1.15 -12.22
CA HIS A 138 -8.15 -1.32 -11.22
C HIS A 138 -8.89 -2.64 -11.33
N GLU A 139 -9.41 -2.98 -12.52
CA GLU A 139 -10.21 -4.20 -12.73
C GLU A 139 -9.39 -5.46 -12.44
N ARG A 140 -8.13 -5.46 -12.86
CA ARG A 140 -7.20 -6.57 -12.62
C ARG A 140 -6.92 -6.76 -11.14
N ILE A 141 -6.71 -5.65 -10.42
CA ILE A 141 -6.49 -5.65 -8.96
C ILE A 141 -7.73 -6.20 -8.25
N ILE A 142 -8.92 -5.64 -8.53
CA ILE A 142 -10.14 -6.03 -7.86
C ILE A 142 -10.49 -7.50 -8.11
N THR A 143 -10.33 -7.97 -9.33
CA THR A 143 -10.56 -9.39 -9.67
C THR A 143 -9.63 -10.30 -8.90
N SER A 144 -8.34 -9.99 -8.85
CA SER A 144 -7.35 -10.77 -8.08
C SER A 144 -7.67 -10.77 -6.58
N LEU A 145 -7.97 -9.59 -6.02
CA LEU A 145 -8.29 -9.47 -4.58
C LEU A 145 -9.55 -10.23 -4.19
N LYS A 146 -10.61 -10.17 -5.02
CA LYS A 146 -11.85 -10.94 -4.78
C LYS A 146 -11.60 -12.44 -4.78
N SER A 147 -10.77 -12.92 -5.70
CA SER A 147 -10.40 -14.34 -5.78
C SER A 147 -9.56 -14.78 -4.58
N SER A 148 -8.65 -13.93 -4.11
CA SER A 148 -7.68 -14.30 -3.07
C SER A 148 -8.19 -14.06 -1.65
N TYR A 149 -9.16 -13.16 -1.45
CA TYR A 149 -9.71 -12.80 -0.14
C TYR A 149 -11.25 -12.94 -0.09
N PRO A 150 -11.81 -14.12 -0.40
CA PRO A 150 -13.26 -14.28 -0.54
C PRO A 150 -14.02 -13.97 0.75
N LYS A 151 -13.52 -14.38 1.90
CA LYS A 151 -14.12 -14.11 3.21
C LYS A 151 -14.22 -12.61 3.50
N PHE A 152 -13.15 -11.90 3.22
CA PHE A 152 -13.09 -10.46 3.40
C PHE A 152 -14.13 -9.74 2.52
N PHE A 153 -14.21 -10.09 1.22
CA PHE A 153 -15.19 -9.48 0.32
C PHE A 153 -16.63 -9.85 0.67
N ALA A 154 -16.89 -11.07 1.13
CA ALA A 154 -18.21 -11.47 1.64
C ALA A 154 -18.66 -10.61 2.84
N LEU A 155 -17.76 -10.29 3.77
CA LEU A 155 -18.06 -9.39 4.90
C LEU A 155 -18.34 -7.95 4.45
N VAL A 156 -17.63 -7.46 3.43
CA VAL A 156 -17.86 -6.13 2.86
C VAL A 156 -19.22 -6.03 2.18
N GLU A 157 -19.59 -7.02 1.39
CA GLU A 157 -20.87 -7.08 0.70
C GLU A 157 -22.05 -7.17 1.69
N ASN A 158 -21.93 -8.00 2.73
CA ASN A 158 -22.94 -8.10 3.80
C ASN A 158 -23.14 -6.77 4.56
N ASN A 159 -22.05 -6.06 4.89
CA ASN A 159 -22.11 -4.75 5.54
C ASN A 159 -22.71 -3.66 4.63
N LYS A 160 -22.56 -3.78 3.33
CA LYS A 160 -23.16 -2.87 2.35
C LYS A 160 -24.67 -3.09 2.25
N SER A 161 -25.11 -4.34 2.19
CA SER A 161 -26.54 -4.71 2.18
C SER A 161 -27.30 -4.19 3.41
N ILE A 162 -26.66 -4.14 4.58
CA ILE A 162 -27.27 -3.59 5.81
C ILE A 162 -27.41 -2.05 5.72
N LYS A 163 -26.48 -1.35 5.09
CA LYS A 163 -26.55 0.13 4.96
C LYS A 163 -27.53 0.59 3.90
N ASP A 164 -27.75 -0.18 2.84
CA ASP A 164 -28.69 0.13 1.77
C ASP A 164 -30.15 -0.18 2.18
N SER A 165 -30.36 -0.80 3.37
CA SER A 165 -31.66 -1.14 3.94
C SER A 165 -32.21 -0.09 4.92
N PHE A 166 -31.49 1.01 5.11
CA PHE A 166 -31.86 2.18 5.91
C PHE A 166 -31.76 3.46 5.06
#